data_d43da7fe4d70720b18832167974f959e
#
_entry.id   d43da7fe4d70720b18832167974f959e
#
_cell.length_a   1.000
_cell.length_b   1.000
_cell.length_c   1.000
_cell.angle_alpha   90.00
_cell.angle_beta   90.00
_cell.angle_gamma   90.00
#
_symmetry.space_group_name_H-M   'P 1'
#
loop_
_entity.id
_entity.type
_entity.pdbx_description
1 polymer ?
#
loop_
_entity_poly.entity_id
_entity_poly.type
_entity_poly.pdbx_seq_one_letter_code
_entity_poly.pdbx_strand_id
1 'polypeptide(L)'
;MGSPGEGVGSRSEAGLVNVIYGLPRLNVNTGIYQGNDSWPGYAEAGDEFGAAVAAGDFDNDGFDDLVVGVPGEGIGSRNNAGLVMVTYGSSNGLENPENIYQNTPGVKGGSEPGDLFGSSLATGDINGDGYDDLVVGVPGEGIGSRDDAGAINILYGSASGITADNDQFFSQNSPGIRGGSEPGDLFGYAVDVFDIDADGYDDVIIGVPGEGIGSRNNAGLVHILYGSA
;
A
#
# COMPACT_ATOMS: atom_id res chain seq x y z
N MET A 1 2.13 11.62 -9.26
CA MET A 1 2.55 12.40 -8.05
C MET A 1 1.33 12.61 -7.18
N GLY A 2 1.37 12.13 -5.95
CA GLY A 2 0.32 12.33 -4.97
C GLY A 2 0.39 13.72 -4.32
N SER A 3 -0.73 14.25 -3.92
CA SER A 3 -0.88 15.52 -3.19
C SER A 3 -1.91 15.32 -2.07
N PRO A 4 -1.57 14.56 -1.01
CA PRO A 4 -2.52 14.14 0.02
C PRO A 4 -3.11 15.32 0.81
N GLY A 5 -2.39 16.42 0.94
CA GLY A 5 -2.88 17.64 1.58
C GLY A 5 -3.76 18.54 0.70
N GLU A 6 -4.04 18.16 -0.54
CA GLU A 6 -4.91 18.95 -1.41
C GLU A 6 -6.38 18.82 -1.01
N GLY A 7 -7.10 19.95 -1.03
CA GLY A 7 -8.52 19.94 -0.76
C GLY A 7 -9.33 19.71 -2.02
N VAL A 8 -10.35 18.85 -1.96
CA VAL A 8 -11.32 18.61 -3.03
C VAL A 8 -12.65 19.30 -2.70
N GLY A 9 -12.92 20.41 -3.39
CA GLY A 9 -14.08 21.23 -3.09
C GLY A 9 -13.97 21.89 -1.71
N SER A 10 -14.88 21.56 -0.77
CA SER A 10 -14.86 22.06 0.61
C SER A 10 -14.21 21.09 1.60
N ARG A 11 -13.62 20.00 1.12
CA ARG A 11 -13.02 18.92 1.95
C ARG A 11 -11.52 19.15 2.02
N SER A 12 -11.01 19.46 3.22
CA SER A 12 -9.57 19.61 3.45
C SER A 12 -8.90 18.23 3.49
N GLU A 13 -7.65 18.15 2.98
CA GLU A 13 -6.84 16.94 3.02
C GLU A 13 -7.54 15.69 2.44
N ALA A 14 -8.43 15.89 1.46
CA ALA A 14 -9.07 14.79 0.75
C ALA A 14 -8.11 14.10 -0.23
N GLY A 15 -7.12 14.84 -0.70
CA GLY A 15 -6.05 14.35 -1.56
C GLY A 15 -6.36 14.32 -3.06
N LEU A 16 -5.29 14.34 -3.84
CA LEU A 16 -5.31 14.32 -5.30
C LEU A 16 -4.08 13.59 -5.85
N VAL A 17 -4.24 12.82 -6.90
CA VAL A 17 -3.13 12.28 -7.70
C VAL A 17 -3.14 12.90 -9.09
N ASN A 18 -1.98 13.38 -9.53
CA ASN A 18 -1.79 13.86 -10.88
C ASN A 18 -1.04 12.82 -11.71
N VAL A 19 -1.66 12.32 -12.77
CA VAL A 19 -1.04 11.43 -13.75
C VAL A 19 -0.59 12.26 -14.94
N ILE A 20 0.71 12.21 -15.25
CA ILE A 20 1.31 12.92 -16.39
C ILE A 20 1.82 11.84 -17.35
N TYR A 21 1.15 11.71 -18.48
CA TYR A 21 1.54 10.75 -19.51
C TYR A 21 2.82 11.18 -20.24
N GLY A 22 3.71 10.24 -20.50
CA GLY A 22 4.95 10.43 -21.26
C GLY A 22 4.74 10.88 -22.72
N LEU A 23 5.83 11.17 -23.43
CA LEU A 23 5.75 11.57 -24.86
C LEU A 23 5.06 10.46 -25.70
N PRO A 24 4.23 10.87 -26.70
CA PRO A 24 3.96 12.24 -27.18
C PRO A 24 2.86 13.00 -26.41
N ARG A 25 2.36 12.50 -25.30
CA ARG A 25 1.18 13.01 -24.57
C ARG A 25 1.50 13.89 -23.34
N LEU A 26 2.71 14.42 -23.20
CA LEU A 26 3.15 15.22 -22.04
C LEU A 26 2.23 16.42 -21.64
N ASN A 27 1.26 16.75 -22.45
CA ASN A 27 0.33 17.83 -22.17
C ASN A 27 -1.01 17.36 -21.59
N VAL A 28 -1.17 16.08 -21.31
CA VAL A 28 -2.38 15.54 -20.69
C VAL A 28 -2.06 15.27 -19.23
N ASN A 29 -2.56 16.15 -18.38
CA ASN A 29 -2.57 15.97 -16.93
C ASN A 29 -3.99 15.54 -16.53
N THR A 30 -4.13 14.37 -15.92
CA THR A 30 -5.38 13.91 -15.36
C THR A 30 -5.27 13.95 -13.85
N GLY A 31 -6.05 14.83 -13.21
CA GLY A 31 -6.21 14.83 -11.77
C GLY A 31 -7.21 13.75 -11.36
N ILE A 32 -6.81 12.86 -10.47
CA ILE A 32 -7.61 11.74 -9.97
C ILE A 32 -7.87 11.98 -8.49
N TYR A 33 -9.11 11.79 -8.06
CA TYR A 33 -9.54 11.81 -6.66
C TYR A 33 -10.79 10.95 -6.49
N GLN A 34 -11.09 10.54 -5.27
CA GLN A 34 -12.27 9.72 -4.98
C GLN A 34 -13.57 10.41 -5.42
N GLY A 35 -14.44 9.66 -6.10
CA GLY A 35 -15.71 10.18 -6.62
C GLY A 35 -15.59 11.06 -7.87
N ASN A 36 -14.41 11.13 -8.51
CA ASN A 36 -14.24 11.74 -9.80
C ASN A 36 -14.54 10.72 -10.91
N ASP A 37 -15.50 11.04 -11.77
CA ASP A 37 -15.92 10.22 -12.91
C ASP A 37 -16.21 8.75 -12.52
N SER A 38 -15.35 7.81 -12.93
CA SER A 38 -15.49 6.37 -12.69
C SER A 38 -14.76 5.87 -11.43
N TRP A 39 -14.14 6.77 -10.65
CA TRP A 39 -13.33 6.40 -9.50
C TRP A 39 -14.22 6.13 -8.28
N PRO A 40 -14.11 4.95 -7.65
CA PRO A 40 -14.98 4.57 -6.53
C PRO A 40 -14.69 5.37 -5.27
N GLY A 41 -15.68 5.44 -4.38
CA GLY A 41 -15.57 6.18 -3.12
C GLY A 41 -16.13 7.60 -3.19
N TYR A 42 -15.96 8.31 -2.11
CA TYR A 42 -16.30 9.73 -1.96
C TYR A 42 -15.18 10.41 -1.24
N ALA A 43 -14.61 11.46 -1.82
CA ALA A 43 -13.59 12.25 -1.15
C ALA A 43 -14.15 12.83 0.16
N GLU A 44 -13.55 12.51 1.27
CA GLU A 44 -13.87 13.01 2.60
C GLU A 44 -12.69 13.84 3.15
N ALA A 45 -12.92 14.62 4.19
CA ALA A 45 -11.84 15.39 4.77
C ALA A 45 -10.92 14.47 5.59
N GLY A 46 -9.64 14.49 5.26
CA GLY A 46 -8.64 13.68 5.95
C GLY A 46 -8.37 12.31 5.34
N ASP A 47 -8.96 11.99 4.16
CA ASP A 47 -8.71 10.71 3.47
C ASP A 47 -7.26 10.56 3.01
N GLU A 48 -6.62 11.68 2.67
CA GLU A 48 -5.23 11.71 2.23
C GLU A 48 -4.98 10.88 0.95
N PHE A 49 -5.92 10.86 0.00
CA PHE A 49 -5.76 10.18 -1.28
C PHE A 49 -4.45 10.58 -1.96
N GLY A 50 -3.60 9.60 -2.27
CA GLY A 50 -2.27 9.83 -2.82
C GLY A 50 -1.19 10.05 -1.76
N ALA A 51 -1.42 9.65 -0.50
CA ALA A 51 -0.37 9.63 0.53
C ALA A 51 0.81 8.74 0.10
N ALA A 52 0.52 7.62 -0.52
CA ALA A 52 1.47 6.78 -1.22
C ALA A 52 0.97 6.51 -2.65
N VAL A 53 1.89 6.31 -3.59
CA VAL A 53 1.61 5.89 -4.96
C VAL A 53 2.69 4.90 -5.40
N ALA A 54 2.30 3.84 -6.08
CA ALA A 54 3.20 2.87 -6.69
C ALA A 54 2.67 2.46 -8.06
N ALA A 55 3.52 1.91 -8.91
CA ALA A 55 3.14 1.38 -10.22
C ALA A 55 3.83 0.05 -10.46
N GLY A 56 3.14 -0.85 -11.18
CA GLY A 56 3.63 -2.17 -11.58
C GLY A 56 2.67 -2.79 -12.56
N ASP A 57 3.10 -3.80 -13.30
CA ASP A 57 2.28 -4.53 -14.28
C ASP A 57 1.67 -5.76 -13.58
N PHE A 58 0.53 -5.55 -12.89
CA PHE A 58 -0.08 -6.58 -12.04
C PHE A 58 -0.80 -7.69 -12.82
N ASP A 59 -1.14 -7.43 -14.08
CA ASP A 59 -1.82 -8.41 -14.96
C ASP A 59 -0.95 -8.89 -16.13
N ASN A 60 0.31 -8.39 -16.20
CA ASN A 60 1.32 -8.71 -17.22
C ASN A 60 0.81 -8.48 -18.64
N ASP A 61 0.07 -7.38 -18.85
CA ASP A 61 -0.44 -6.96 -20.15
C ASP A 61 0.53 -6.02 -20.91
N GLY A 62 1.60 -5.58 -20.25
CA GLY A 62 2.66 -4.71 -20.77
C GLY A 62 2.38 -3.22 -20.57
N PHE A 63 1.39 -2.85 -19.79
CA PHE A 63 1.14 -1.48 -19.34
C PHE A 63 1.22 -1.43 -17.81
N ASP A 64 1.99 -0.49 -17.27
CA ASP A 64 2.03 -0.30 -15.82
C ASP A 64 0.66 0.15 -15.29
N ASP A 65 0.24 -0.47 -14.19
CA ASP A 65 -0.93 -0.15 -13.39
C ASP A 65 -0.58 0.88 -12.32
N LEU A 66 -1.58 1.49 -11.70
CA LEU A 66 -1.38 2.47 -10.64
C LEU A 66 -2.08 2.03 -9.36
N VAL A 67 -1.34 2.08 -8.26
CA VAL A 67 -1.91 1.96 -6.91
C VAL A 67 -1.80 3.29 -6.18
N VAL A 68 -2.88 3.67 -5.51
CA VAL A 68 -2.99 4.89 -4.71
C VAL A 68 -3.39 4.53 -3.29
N GLY A 69 -2.59 4.93 -2.31
CA GLY A 69 -2.90 4.79 -0.90
C GLY A 69 -3.83 5.90 -0.42
N VAL A 70 -4.79 5.53 0.42
CA VAL A 70 -5.80 6.42 1.04
C VAL A 70 -5.89 6.06 2.53
N PRO A 71 -4.83 6.33 3.31
CA PRO A 71 -4.74 5.83 4.70
C PRO A 71 -5.76 6.45 5.65
N GLY A 72 -6.27 7.64 5.36
CA GLY A 72 -7.29 8.30 6.16
C GLY A 72 -8.72 7.81 5.91
N GLU A 73 -8.94 6.99 4.88
CA GLU A 73 -10.28 6.49 4.55
C GLU A 73 -10.94 5.73 5.69
N GLY A 74 -12.22 6.02 5.91
CA GLY A 74 -13.04 5.35 6.89
C GLY A 74 -13.75 4.11 6.33
N ILE A 75 -13.55 2.94 6.93
CA ILE A 75 -14.24 1.69 6.52
C ILE A 75 -15.43 1.43 7.45
N GLY A 76 -16.61 1.88 7.05
CA GLY A 76 -17.81 1.82 7.87
C GLY A 76 -17.72 2.75 9.10
N SER A 77 -17.64 2.20 10.32
CA SER A 77 -17.46 2.99 11.56
C SER A 77 -16.00 3.09 12.02
N ARG A 78 -15.05 2.62 11.21
CA ARG A 78 -13.63 2.57 11.54
C ARG A 78 -12.92 3.73 10.86
N ASN A 79 -12.70 4.81 11.59
CA ASN A 79 -12.01 5.99 11.09
C ASN A 79 -10.55 5.65 10.83
N ASN A 80 -9.99 6.15 9.72
CA ASN A 80 -8.59 5.97 9.35
C ASN A 80 -8.17 4.49 9.30
N ALA A 81 -9.08 3.60 8.89
CA ALA A 81 -8.73 2.20 8.65
C ALA A 81 -7.89 2.05 7.37
N GLY A 82 -8.12 2.93 6.41
CA GLY A 82 -7.40 3.03 5.16
C GLY A 82 -7.83 2.03 4.09
N LEU A 83 -7.49 2.36 2.86
CA LEU A 83 -7.61 1.51 1.69
C LEU A 83 -6.51 1.81 0.67
N VAL A 84 -6.37 0.95 -0.30
CA VAL A 84 -5.67 1.25 -1.56
C VAL A 84 -6.67 1.21 -2.71
N MET A 85 -6.45 2.07 -3.70
CA MET A 85 -7.16 2.05 -4.96
C MET A 85 -6.22 1.57 -6.04
N VAL A 86 -6.57 0.47 -6.71
CA VAL A 86 -5.83 -0.09 -7.84
C VAL A 86 -6.56 0.29 -9.12
N THR A 87 -5.85 0.63 -10.17
CA THR A 87 -6.40 0.89 -11.50
C THR A 87 -5.43 0.41 -12.56
N TYR A 88 -5.96 -0.23 -13.58
CA TYR A 88 -5.18 -0.97 -14.58
C TYR A 88 -4.83 -0.09 -15.77
N GLY A 89 -3.60 -0.22 -16.22
CA GLY A 89 -3.08 0.45 -17.40
C GLY A 89 -3.68 -0.11 -18.69
N SER A 90 -3.68 0.68 -19.75
CA SER A 90 -4.06 0.23 -21.08
C SER A 90 -3.57 1.21 -22.16
N SER A 91 -3.71 0.84 -23.42
CA SER A 91 -3.46 1.77 -24.54
C SER A 91 -4.35 3.02 -24.52
N ASN A 92 -5.45 3.02 -23.75
CA ASN A 92 -6.37 4.14 -23.60
C ASN A 92 -6.07 4.98 -22.33
N GLY A 93 -5.27 4.48 -21.41
CA GLY A 93 -4.95 5.06 -20.11
C GLY A 93 -5.39 4.14 -18.97
N LEU A 94 -5.67 4.70 -17.80
CA LEU A 94 -6.08 3.96 -16.61
C LEU A 94 -7.57 3.60 -16.66
N GLU A 95 -7.89 2.35 -16.39
CA GLU A 95 -9.22 1.78 -16.46
C GLU A 95 -9.52 0.90 -15.23
N ASN A 96 -10.80 0.56 -15.01
CA ASN A 96 -11.29 -0.41 -14.03
C ASN A 96 -10.78 -0.20 -12.59
N PRO A 97 -10.93 1.00 -12.00
CA PRO A 97 -10.48 1.24 -10.64
C PRO A 97 -11.27 0.42 -9.62
N GLU A 98 -10.55 -0.17 -8.66
CA GLU A 98 -11.11 -0.94 -7.55
C GLU A 98 -10.50 -0.56 -6.21
N ASN A 99 -11.23 -0.76 -5.12
CA ASN A 99 -10.77 -0.52 -3.77
C ASN A 99 -10.46 -1.83 -3.05
N ILE A 100 -9.29 -1.90 -2.43
CA ILE A 100 -8.86 -3.02 -1.57
C ILE A 100 -8.57 -2.48 -0.17
N TYR A 101 -9.06 -3.17 0.85
CA TYR A 101 -8.84 -2.86 2.26
C TYR A 101 -8.87 -4.16 3.09
N GLN A 102 -8.48 -4.12 4.35
CA GLN A 102 -8.30 -5.34 5.15
C GLN A 102 -9.59 -6.18 5.35
N ASN A 103 -10.78 -5.63 5.14
CA ASN A 103 -12.01 -6.42 5.11
C ASN A 103 -12.41 -6.93 3.71
N THR A 104 -11.61 -6.67 2.67
CA THR A 104 -11.77 -7.32 1.37
C THR A 104 -11.60 -8.83 1.55
N PRO A 105 -12.52 -9.67 1.01
CA PRO A 105 -12.42 -11.12 1.18
C PRO A 105 -11.06 -11.65 0.73
N GLY A 106 -10.37 -12.37 1.62
CA GLY A 106 -9.02 -12.92 1.38
C GLY A 106 -7.89 -12.09 1.99
N VAL A 107 -8.04 -10.77 2.13
CA VAL A 107 -7.05 -9.92 2.78
C VAL A 107 -7.03 -10.20 4.29
N LYS A 108 -5.84 -10.41 4.85
CA LYS A 108 -5.62 -10.68 6.27
C LYS A 108 -5.49 -9.38 7.07
N GLY A 109 -5.62 -9.49 8.38
CA GLY A 109 -5.72 -8.39 9.32
C GLY A 109 -7.17 -8.21 9.71
N GLY A 110 -7.77 -7.20 9.27
CA GLY A 110 -9.16 -6.83 9.52
C GLY A 110 -9.19 -5.35 9.86
N SER A 111 -9.93 -4.56 9.08
CA SER A 111 -9.92 -3.11 9.27
C SER A 111 -10.31 -2.72 10.69
N GLU A 112 -9.44 -2.00 11.36
CA GLU A 112 -9.62 -1.41 12.69
C GLU A 112 -9.45 0.11 12.63
N PRO A 113 -9.94 0.89 13.61
CA PRO A 113 -9.71 2.33 13.61
C PRO A 113 -8.22 2.65 13.78
N GLY A 114 -7.65 3.40 12.84
CA GLY A 114 -6.27 3.86 12.92
C GLY A 114 -5.23 2.96 12.29
N ASP A 115 -5.62 1.87 11.61
CA ASP A 115 -4.69 0.94 10.94
C ASP A 115 -3.85 1.62 9.86
N LEU A 116 -4.43 2.58 9.16
CA LEU A 116 -3.78 3.35 8.10
C LEU A 116 -3.32 2.46 6.94
N PHE A 117 -4.11 1.45 6.53
CA PHE A 117 -3.81 0.59 5.39
C PHE A 117 -3.56 1.44 4.14
N GLY A 118 -2.44 1.22 3.45
CA GLY A 118 -2.04 2.01 2.30
C GLY A 118 -1.16 3.23 2.61
N SER A 119 -0.64 3.35 3.83
CA SER A 119 0.30 4.43 4.20
C SER A 119 1.61 4.36 3.43
N SER A 120 2.06 3.19 3.07
CA SER A 120 3.24 2.95 2.24
C SER A 120 2.95 1.83 1.25
N LEU A 121 3.53 1.93 0.05
CA LEU A 121 3.29 1.01 -1.07
C LEU A 121 4.60 0.72 -1.79
N ALA A 122 4.78 -0.53 -2.22
CA ALA A 122 5.85 -0.93 -3.13
C ALA A 122 5.37 -2.08 -4.01
N THR A 123 5.99 -2.25 -5.18
CA THR A 123 5.61 -3.25 -6.19
C THR A 123 6.83 -3.97 -6.73
N GLY A 124 6.68 -5.23 -7.11
CA GLY A 124 7.69 -6.06 -7.75
C GLY A 124 7.28 -7.54 -7.75
N ASP A 125 7.96 -8.36 -8.53
CA ASP A 125 7.69 -9.80 -8.69
C ASP A 125 8.37 -10.61 -7.55
N ILE A 126 7.71 -10.66 -6.38
CA ILE A 126 8.26 -11.27 -5.15
C ILE A 126 8.31 -12.80 -5.26
N ASN A 127 7.38 -13.39 -6.02
CA ASN A 127 7.23 -14.83 -6.15
C ASN A 127 7.82 -15.40 -7.46
N GLY A 128 8.27 -14.56 -8.39
CA GLY A 128 8.91 -14.94 -9.65
C GLY A 128 7.95 -15.50 -10.70
N ASP A 129 6.65 -15.17 -10.62
CA ASP A 129 5.63 -15.69 -11.54
C ASP A 129 5.39 -14.80 -12.77
N GLY A 130 6.03 -13.63 -12.80
CA GLY A 130 6.02 -12.68 -13.91
C GLY A 130 4.90 -11.65 -13.83
N TYR A 131 4.16 -11.58 -12.74
CA TYR A 131 3.23 -10.51 -12.39
C TYR A 131 3.85 -9.69 -11.26
N ASP A 132 3.77 -8.37 -11.32
CA ASP A 132 4.15 -7.58 -10.16
C ASP A 132 3.18 -7.81 -9.00
N ASP A 133 3.71 -7.91 -7.79
CA ASP A 133 2.96 -8.02 -6.55
C ASP A 133 2.91 -6.67 -5.84
N LEU A 134 1.97 -6.50 -4.92
CA LEU A 134 1.77 -5.27 -4.16
C LEU A 134 2.04 -5.48 -2.68
N VAL A 135 2.99 -4.73 -2.13
CA VAL A 135 3.22 -4.61 -0.69
C VAL A 135 2.52 -3.38 -0.15
N VAL A 136 1.68 -3.59 0.87
CA VAL A 136 0.90 -2.53 1.52
C VAL A 136 1.32 -2.42 2.98
N GLY A 137 1.82 -1.25 3.39
CA GLY A 137 2.12 -0.94 4.78
C GLY A 137 0.86 -0.57 5.57
N VAL A 138 0.80 -1.09 6.81
CA VAL A 138 -0.28 -0.91 7.78
C VAL A 138 0.31 -0.53 9.14
N PRO A 139 0.93 0.65 9.27
CA PRO A 139 1.73 0.98 10.46
C PRO A 139 0.92 1.11 11.75
N GLY A 140 -0.39 1.37 11.68
CA GLY A 140 -1.27 1.44 12.84
C GLY A 140 -1.87 0.10 13.27
N GLU A 141 -1.60 -1.00 12.55
CA GLU A 141 -2.12 -2.32 12.89
C GLU A 141 -1.78 -2.75 14.31
N GLY A 142 -2.79 -3.18 15.04
CA GLY A 142 -2.66 -3.70 16.39
C GLY A 142 -2.28 -5.19 16.42
N ILE A 143 -1.18 -5.59 17.03
CA ILE A 143 -0.78 -7.00 17.15
C ILE A 143 -1.09 -7.53 18.55
N GLY A 144 -2.27 -8.10 18.70
CA GLY A 144 -2.81 -8.54 19.99
C GLY A 144 -3.15 -7.36 20.89
N SER A 145 -2.38 -7.10 21.96
CA SER A 145 -2.57 -5.97 22.87
C SER A 145 -1.56 -4.85 22.63
N ARG A 146 -0.92 -4.83 21.49
CA ARG A 146 0.12 -3.86 21.16
C ARG A 146 -0.41 -2.93 20.08
N ASP A 147 -0.89 -1.78 20.52
CA ASP A 147 -1.43 -0.75 19.63
C ASP A 147 -0.29 -0.19 18.75
N ASP A 148 -0.56 0.09 17.48
CA ASP A 148 0.38 0.67 16.51
C ASP A 148 1.70 -0.13 16.38
N ALA A 149 1.66 -1.46 16.56
CA ALA A 149 2.82 -2.31 16.36
C ALA A 149 3.18 -2.43 14.87
N GLY A 150 2.18 -2.35 14.02
CA GLY A 150 2.28 -2.34 12.58
C GLY A 150 2.41 -3.70 11.92
N ALA A 151 2.03 -3.71 10.64
CA ALA A 151 2.07 -4.87 9.76
C ALA A 151 2.31 -4.48 8.31
N ILE A 152 2.49 -5.46 7.45
CA ILE A 152 2.35 -5.36 6.00
C ILE A 152 1.45 -6.48 5.48
N ASN A 153 0.76 -6.20 4.38
CA ASN A 153 0.14 -7.21 3.52
C ASN A 153 0.92 -7.31 2.21
N ILE A 154 1.05 -8.53 1.66
CA ILE A 154 1.53 -8.79 0.31
C ILE A 154 0.36 -9.39 -0.48
N LEU A 155 -0.08 -8.68 -1.50
CA LEU A 155 -1.15 -9.08 -2.42
C LEU A 155 -0.53 -9.43 -3.76
N TYR A 156 -0.90 -10.58 -4.31
CA TYR A 156 -0.25 -11.11 -5.50
C TYR A 156 -0.91 -10.66 -6.80
N GLY A 157 -0.09 -10.37 -7.80
CA GLY A 157 -0.51 -10.17 -9.18
C GLY A 157 -1.04 -11.47 -9.81
N SER A 158 -1.83 -11.34 -10.85
CA SER A 158 -2.36 -12.47 -11.62
C SER A 158 -2.90 -11.98 -12.97
N ALA A 159 -3.18 -12.89 -13.91
CA ALA A 159 -3.81 -12.57 -15.20
C ALA A 159 -5.17 -11.81 -15.10
N SER A 160 -5.68 -11.56 -13.91
CA SER A 160 -6.88 -10.76 -13.65
C SER A 160 -6.60 -9.53 -12.77
N GLY A 161 -5.33 -9.18 -12.61
CA GLY A 161 -4.86 -8.11 -11.74
C GLY A 161 -4.57 -8.58 -10.32
N ILE A 162 -4.54 -7.65 -9.37
CA ILE A 162 -4.27 -7.93 -7.95
C ILE A 162 -5.33 -8.86 -7.38
N THR A 163 -4.88 -9.87 -6.65
CA THR A 163 -5.73 -10.83 -5.96
C THR A 163 -5.41 -10.87 -4.46
N ALA A 164 -6.45 -11.09 -3.65
CA ALA A 164 -6.29 -11.42 -2.23
C ALA A 164 -6.09 -12.93 -1.98
N ASP A 165 -6.10 -13.75 -3.03
CA ASP A 165 -5.81 -15.18 -2.91
C ASP A 165 -4.36 -15.38 -2.48
N ASN A 166 -4.16 -16.14 -1.41
CA ASN A 166 -2.86 -16.37 -0.76
C ASN A 166 -2.19 -15.13 -0.15
N ASP A 167 -2.92 -14.03 0.05
CA ASP A 167 -2.40 -12.86 0.77
C ASP A 167 -1.49 -13.27 1.93
N GLN A 168 -0.36 -12.60 2.07
CA GLN A 168 0.54 -12.78 3.20
C GLN A 168 0.50 -11.56 4.11
N PHE A 169 0.45 -11.82 5.42
CA PHE A 169 0.44 -10.81 6.46
C PHE A 169 1.66 -11.01 7.35
N PHE A 170 2.47 -9.97 7.48
CA PHE A 170 3.66 -9.99 8.33
C PHE A 170 3.66 -8.88 9.35
N SER A 171 4.11 -9.21 10.55
CA SER A 171 4.46 -8.30 11.63
C SER A 171 5.76 -8.76 12.29
N GLN A 172 6.30 -8.01 13.24
CA GLN A 172 7.50 -8.46 13.96
C GLN A 172 7.27 -9.74 14.78
N ASN A 173 6.02 -10.18 14.99
CA ASN A 173 5.72 -11.48 15.60
C ASN A 173 5.67 -12.63 14.59
N SER A 174 5.85 -12.40 13.30
CA SER A 174 5.85 -13.45 12.30
C SER A 174 7.11 -14.30 12.40
N PRO A 175 7.01 -15.64 12.15
CA PRO A 175 8.16 -16.53 12.20
C PRO A 175 9.31 -16.05 11.30
N GLY A 176 10.52 -16.01 11.83
CA GLY A 176 11.72 -15.58 11.11
C GLY A 176 12.01 -14.07 11.17
N ILE A 177 11.07 -13.24 11.57
CA ILE A 177 11.27 -11.81 11.77
C ILE A 177 11.79 -11.57 13.19
N ARG A 178 12.81 -10.73 13.33
CA ARG A 178 13.44 -10.42 14.60
C ARG A 178 12.79 -9.20 15.26
N GLY A 179 13.00 -9.05 16.57
CA GLY A 179 12.43 -8.00 17.39
C GLY A 179 11.28 -8.59 18.20
N GLY A 180 10.13 -8.35 17.84
CA GLY A 180 8.89 -8.72 18.49
C GLY A 180 8.04 -7.48 18.57
N SER A 181 6.80 -7.56 18.13
CA SER A 181 5.91 -6.40 18.10
C SER A 181 5.80 -5.74 19.48
N GLU A 182 6.13 -4.47 19.56
CA GLU A 182 5.94 -3.60 20.71
C GLU A 182 4.96 -2.48 20.37
N PRO A 183 4.29 -1.84 21.33
CA PRO A 183 3.41 -0.71 21.03
C PRO A 183 4.17 0.46 20.42
N GLY A 184 3.72 0.93 19.24
CA GLY A 184 4.29 2.07 18.55
C GLY A 184 5.54 1.76 17.72
N ASP A 185 5.82 0.49 17.41
CA ASP A 185 6.94 0.10 16.53
C ASP A 185 6.74 0.57 15.10
N LEU A 186 5.49 0.61 14.63
CA LEU A 186 5.10 1.05 13.29
C LEU A 186 5.76 0.21 12.18
N PHE A 187 5.78 -1.13 12.31
CA PHE A 187 6.25 -2.02 11.25
C PHE A 187 5.45 -1.77 9.96
N GLY A 188 6.13 -1.61 8.83
CA GLY A 188 5.48 -1.23 7.57
C GLY A 188 5.27 0.27 7.38
N TYR A 189 5.85 1.14 8.24
CA TYR A 189 5.81 2.59 8.06
C TYR A 189 6.39 3.04 6.71
N ALA A 190 7.40 2.36 6.23
CA ALA A 190 7.97 2.51 4.91
C ALA A 190 8.25 1.11 4.34
N VAL A 191 7.97 0.92 3.06
CA VAL A 191 8.26 -0.32 2.33
C VAL A 191 8.95 0.01 1.01
N ASP A 192 9.78 -0.93 0.54
CA ASP A 192 10.37 -0.91 -0.80
C ASP A 192 10.55 -2.35 -1.28
N VAL A 193 10.63 -2.56 -2.60
CA VAL A 193 10.76 -3.89 -3.21
C VAL A 193 11.81 -3.84 -4.31
N PHE A 194 12.80 -4.73 -4.25
CA PHE A 194 13.78 -4.97 -5.32
C PHE A 194 14.63 -6.20 -5.02
N ASP A 195 15.18 -6.84 -6.04
CA ASP A 195 16.07 -8.00 -5.92
C ASP A 195 17.45 -7.57 -5.35
N ILE A 196 17.67 -7.77 -4.02
CA ILE A 196 18.88 -7.35 -3.31
C ILE A 196 20.04 -8.33 -3.54
N ASP A 197 19.73 -9.63 -3.61
CA ASP A 197 20.74 -10.68 -3.67
C ASP A 197 20.95 -11.26 -5.08
N ALA A 198 20.21 -10.74 -6.06
CA ALA A 198 20.26 -11.08 -7.47
C ALA A 198 19.92 -12.55 -7.76
N ASP A 199 18.95 -13.08 -7.02
CA ASP A 199 18.45 -14.44 -7.21
C ASP A 199 17.27 -14.54 -8.19
N GLY A 200 16.72 -13.39 -8.61
CA GLY A 200 15.63 -13.27 -9.58
C GLY A 200 14.25 -13.20 -8.97
N TYR A 201 14.15 -13.07 -7.65
CA TYR A 201 12.95 -12.76 -6.88
C TYR A 201 13.12 -11.41 -6.22
N ASP A 202 12.10 -10.59 -6.23
CA ASP A 202 12.18 -9.30 -5.54
C ASP A 202 12.01 -9.47 -4.02
N ASP A 203 12.83 -8.74 -3.25
CA ASP A 203 12.85 -8.77 -1.80
C ASP A 203 12.10 -7.58 -1.22
N VAL A 204 11.44 -7.77 -0.07
CA VAL A 204 10.69 -6.72 0.60
C VAL A 204 11.53 -6.09 1.71
N ILE A 205 11.72 -4.77 1.64
CA ILE A 205 12.40 -3.98 2.66
C ILE A 205 11.34 -3.26 3.51
N ILE A 206 11.45 -3.36 4.84
CA ILE A 206 10.43 -2.87 5.76
C ILE A 206 11.07 -2.01 6.83
N GLY A 207 10.65 -0.75 6.92
CA GLY A 207 11.06 0.19 7.95
C GLY A 207 10.19 0.07 9.21
N VAL A 208 10.85 0.12 10.38
CA VAL A 208 10.25 0.04 11.72
C VAL A 208 10.81 1.16 12.58
N PRO A 209 10.34 2.40 12.42
CA PRO A 209 10.96 3.58 13.07
C PRO A 209 10.81 3.62 14.57
N GLY A 210 9.77 2.98 15.14
CA GLY A 210 9.51 2.94 16.57
C GLY A 210 10.30 1.89 17.34
N GLU A 211 10.93 0.92 16.66
CA GLU A 211 11.67 -0.18 17.29
C GLU A 211 12.72 0.30 18.29
N GLY A 212 12.72 -0.31 19.46
CA GLY A 212 13.68 -0.06 20.52
C GLY A 212 14.92 -0.93 20.42
N ILE A 213 16.14 -0.36 20.49
CA ILE A 213 17.38 -1.13 20.44
C ILE A 213 18.08 -1.07 21.80
N GLY A 214 17.93 -2.12 22.57
CA GLY A 214 18.47 -2.21 23.93
C GLY A 214 17.77 -1.23 24.88
N SER A 215 18.48 -0.19 25.35
CA SER A 215 17.90 0.85 26.21
C SER A 215 17.53 2.14 25.45
N ARG A 216 17.56 2.11 24.12
CA ARG A 216 17.25 3.27 23.28
C ARG A 216 15.87 3.07 22.68
N ASN A 217 14.91 3.89 23.09
CA ASN A 217 13.58 3.90 22.52
C ASN A 217 13.61 4.53 21.11
N ASN A 218 12.78 4.02 20.21
CA ASN A 218 12.60 4.55 18.85
C ASN A 218 13.95 4.71 18.10
N ALA A 219 14.82 3.71 18.24
CA ALA A 219 16.11 3.70 17.54
C ALA A 219 15.97 3.30 16.08
N GLY A 220 14.88 2.63 15.75
CA GLY A 220 14.51 2.16 14.43
C GLY A 220 15.26 0.92 13.96
N LEU A 221 14.61 0.17 13.10
CA LEU A 221 15.12 -1.06 12.50
C LEU A 221 14.64 -1.17 11.05
N VAL A 222 15.38 -1.87 10.22
CA VAL A 222 14.95 -2.27 8.88
C VAL A 222 14.99 -3.79 8.78
N HIS A 223 13.92 -4.39 8.28
CA HIS A 223 13.87 -5.80 7.94
C HIS A 223 13.95 -6.00 6.43
N ILE A 224 14.47 -7.17 6.03
CA ILE A 224 14.43 -7.67 4.66
C ILE A 224 13.77 -9.04 4.70
N LEU A 225 12.74 -9.23 3.90
CA LEU A 225 12.12 -10.52 3.62
C LEU A 225 12.53 -10.89 2.20
N TYR A 226 13.26 -12.01 2.08
CA TYR A 226 13.70 -12.49 0.78
C TYR A 226 12.55 -13.15 0.02
N GLY A 227 12.42 -12.76 -1.26
CA GLY A 227 11.48 -13.35 -2.20
C GLY A 227 11.81 -14.83 -2.47
N SER A 228 10.84 -15.57 -2.94
CA SER A 228 11.02 -16.98 -3.32
C SER A 228 9.78 -17.56 -3.99
N ALA A 229 9.97 -18.59 -4.83
CA ALA A 229 8.91 -19.37 -5.46
C ALA A 229 7.99 -20.09 -4.47
#